data_e851ae60f31ed9dcdb484f5fe6d8c71f
#
_entry.id   e851ae60f31ed9dcdb484f5fe6d8c71f
#
_cell.length_a   1.000
_cell.length_b   1.000
_cell.length_c   1.000
_cell.angle_alpha   90.00
_cell.angle_beta   90.00
_cell.angle_gamma   90.00
#
_symmetry.space_group_name_H-M   'P 1'
#
loop_
_entity.id
_entity.type
_entity.pdbx_description
1 polymer ?
#
loop_
_entity_poly.entity_id
_entity_poly.type
_entity_poly.pdbx_seq_one_letter_code
_entity_poly.pdbx_strand_id
1 'polypeptide(L)'
;LAKSYINKISKKLKNLDYNSLLKDEQLDSLKQGLLGTWIVLILIFSMNYQETGDAFYRWSTPTIEFQAPKPFSLTSISGDIHILGGEKAEIKILANGGKPDTVSLQLTPSQISTQERDSLTLTFLTVQDTMGNYRFELPELFQDYSYKAVVNAEYFWEAWRQVASVPDTIFVTDRPFFESFLITVVPPKYSGLSTESQ
;
A
#
# COMPACT_ATOMS: atom_id res chain seq x y z
N LEU A 1 42.43 7.38 -66.51
CA LEU A 1 42.83 6.23 -65.61
C LEU A 1 41.82 5.97 -64.51
N ALA A 2 41.32 6.95 -63.73
CA ALA A 2 40.39 6.74 -62.64
C ALA A 2 39.02 6.14 -63.06
N LYS A 3 38.41 6.64 -64.16
CA LYS A 3 37.13 6.14 -64.70
C LYS A 3 37.21 4.67 -65.15
N SER A 4 38.36 4.27 -65.78
CA SER A 4 38.57 2.87 -66.18
C SER A 4 38.66 1.92 -64.97
N TYR A 5 39.25 2.38 -63.86
CA TYR A 5 39.41 1.62 -62.63
C TYR A 5 38.05 1.45 -61.89
N ILE A 6 37.28 2.51 -61.81
CA ILE A 6 35.93 2.49 -61.25
C ILE A 6 35.01 1.55 -62.03
N ASN A 7 35.02 1.56 -63.37
CA ASN A 7 34.25 0.67 -64.22
C ASN A 7 34.66 -0.78 -64.04
N LYS A 8 35.96 -1.08 -63.83
CA LYS A 8 36.46 -2.42 -63.59
C LYS A 8 36.03 -3.00 -62.23
N ILE A 9 36.04 -2.15 -61.19
CA ILE A 9 35.56 -2.50 -59.86
C ILE A 9 34.05 -2.68 -59.87
N SER A 10 33.28 -1.79 -60.50
CA SER A 10 31.83 -1.88 -60.63
C SER A 10 31.41 -3.15 -61.36
N LYS A 11 32.13 -3.57 -62.40
CA LYS A 11 31.86 -4.80 -63.14
C LYS A 11 32.20 -6.06 -62.32
N LYS A 12 33.24 -6.00 -61.47
CA LYS A 12 33.58 -7.09 -60.55
C LYS A 12 32.55 -7.21 -59.42
N LEU A 13 32.08 -6.10 -58.88
CA LEU A 13 31.05 -6.10 -57.86
C LEU A 13 29.69 -6.58 -58.36
N LYS A 14 29.33 -6.27 -59.62
CA LYS A 14 28.08 -6.68 -60.26
C LYS A 14 28.03 -8.19 -60.55
N ASN A 15 29.19 -8.83 -60.69
CA ASN A 15 29.30 -10.28 -60.92
C ASN A 15 29.56 -11.08 -59.66
N LEU A 16 29.56 -10.47 -58.47
CA LEU A 16 29.62 -11.17 -57.22
C LEU A 16 28.22 -11.71 -56.92
N ASP A 17 28.09 -13.02 -57.00
CA ASP A 17 26.88 -13.72 -56.52
C ASP A 17 26.90 -13.76 -55.01
N TYR A 18 26.19 -12.81 -54.41
CA TYR A 18 26.10 -12.70 -52.93
C TYR A 18 25.50 -13.95 -52.29
N ASN A 19 24.70 -14.73 -53.04
CA ASN A 19 24.16 -15.96 -52.53
C ASN A 19 25.21 -17.07 -52.36
N SER A 20 26.30 -17.02 -53.16
CA SER A 20 27.39 -17.98 -53.02
C SER A 20 28.34 -17.70 -51.84
N LEU A 21 28.28 -16.50 -51.27
CA LEU A 21 29.08 -16.14 -50.08
C LEU A 21 28.53 -16.72 -48.79
N LEU A 22 27.24 -17.04 -48.76
CA LEU A 22 26.61 -17.69 -47.62
C LEU A 22 26.52 -19.18 -47.99
N LYS A 23 27.31 -20.03 -47.35
CA LYS A 23 27.17 -21.49 -47.50
C LYS A 23 25.76 -21.91 -47.04
N ASP A 24 25.03 -22.62 -47.86
CA ASP A 24 23.67 -23.11 -47.59
C ASP A 24 23.58 -23.85 -46.24
N GLU A 25 24.63 -24.60 -45.87
CA GLU A 25 24.76 -25.27 -44.58
C GLU A 25 24.70 -24.29 -43.36
N GLN A 26 25.28 -23.09 -43.49
CA GLN A 26 25.24 -22.11 -42.42
C GLN A 26 23.86 -21.44 -42.28
N LEU A 27 23.17 -21.25 -43.41
CA LEU A 27 21.80 -20.73 -43.43
C LEU A 27 20.82 -21.71 -42.81
N ASP A 28 20.96 -23.01 -43.06
CA ASP A 28 20.08 -24.03 -42.49
C ASP A 28 20.31 -24.24 -41.00
N SER A 29 21.56 -24.16 -40.54
CA SER A 29 21.88 -24.16 -39.13
C SER A 29 21.31 -22.93 -38.38
N LEU A 30 21.39 -21.73 -38.99
CA LEU A 30 20.79 -20.52 -38.47
C LEU A 30 19.26 -20.60 -38.41
N LYS A 31 18.62 -21.14 -39.44
CA LYS A 31 17.16 -21.36 -39.47
C LYS A 31 16.72 -22.33 -38.38
N GLN A 32 17.44 -23.44 -38.19
CA GLN A 32 17.15 -24.39 -37.12
C GLN A 32 17.33 -23.78 -35.73
N GLY A 33 18.40 -23.00 -35.51
CA GLY A 33 18.62 -22.26 -34.27
C GLY A 33 17.49 -21.26 -33.97
N LEU A 34 17.08 -20.48 -35.00
CA LEU A 34 15.98 -19.52 -34.90
C LEU A 34 14.66 -20.21 -34.58
N LEU A 35 14.38 -21.35 -35.24
CA LEU A 35 13.17 -22.13 -35.00
C LEU A 35 13.15 -22.71 -33.58
N GLY A 36 14.29 -23.25 -33.12
CA GLY A 36 14.46 -23.69 -31.73
C GLY A 36 14.21 -22.56 -30.70
N THR A 37 14.74 -21.38 -30.95
CA THR A 37 14.53 -20.20 -30.09
C THR A 37 13.05 -19.79 -30.03
N TRP A 38 12.35 -19.83 -31.19
CA TRP A 38 10.93 -19.53 -31.24
C TRP A 38 10.08 -20.56 -30.47
N ILE A 39 10.42 -21.86 -30.56
CA ILE A 39 9.74 -22.91 -29.81
C ILE A 39 9.91 -22.69 -28.29
N VAL A 40 11.12 -22.36 -27.83
CA VAL A 40 11.39 -22.08 -26.41
C VAL A 40 10.62 -20.85 -25.95
N LEU A 41 10.60 -19.78 -26.74
CA LEU A 41 9.81 -18.58 -26.43
C LEU A 41 8.33 -18.90 -26.29
N ILE A 42 7.75 -19.64 -27.26
CA ILE A 42 6.34 -20.03 -27.23
C ILE A 42 6.03 -20.88 -25.98
N LEU A 43 6.94 -21.81 -25.61
CA LEU A 43 6.78 -22.61 -24.39
C LEU A 43 6.77 -21.74 -23.13
N ILE A 44 7.69 -20.78 -22.99
CA ILE A 44 7.73 -19.86 -21.86
C ILE A 44 6.44 -19.03 -21.78
N PHE A 45 6.00 -18.47 -22.91
CA PHE A 45 4.75 -17.71 -22.99
C PHE A 45 3.52 -18.55 -22.67
N SER A 46 3.51 -19.82 -23.11
CA SER A 46 2.40 -20.74 -22.85
C SER A 46 2.28 -21.14 -21.37
N MET A 47 3.40 -21.28 -20.67
CA MET A 47 3.39 -21.64 -19.25
C MET A 47 2.88 -20.50 -18.35
N ASN A 48 3.05 -19.25 -18.77
CA ASN A 48 2.65 -18.05 -18.01
C ASN A 48 1.70 -17.15 -18.82
N TYR A 49 0.73 -17.76 -19.52
CA TYR A 49 -0.12 -17.03 -20.47
C TYR A 49 -0.94 -15.89 -19.81
N GLN A 50 -1.39 -16.06 -18.55
CA GLN A 50 -2.15 -15.06 -17.83
C GLN A 50 -1.29 -13.84 -17.48
N GLU A 51 -0.13 -14.07 -16.88
CA GLU A 51 0.80 -12.99 -16.51
C GLU A 51 1.34 -12.27 -17.75
N THR A 52 1.58 -13.02 -18.82
CA THR A 52 2.03 -12.45 -20.10
C THR A 52 0.94 -11.62 -20.76
N GLY A 53 -0.31 -12.08 -20.71
CA GLY A 53 -1.47 -11.34 -21.22
C GLY A 53 -1.66 -10.02 -20.46
N ASP A 54 -1.58 -10.06 -19.13
CA ASP A 54 -1.68 -8.87 -18.28
C ASP A 54 -0.52 -7.88 -18.53
N ALA A 55 0.70 -8.39 -18.71
CA ALA A 55 1.86 -7.57 -19.03
C ALA A 55 1.70 -6.88 -20.41
N PHE A 56 1.22 -7.62 -21.42
CA PHE A 56 0.95 -7.07 -22.74
C PHE A 56 -0.18 -6.04 -22.70
N TYR A 57 -1.25 -6.31 -21.95
CA TYR A 57 -2.34 -5.36 -21.74
C TYR A 57 -1.87 -4.07 -21.09
N ARG A 58 -1.05 -4.15 -20.03
CA ARG A 58 -0.43 -2.97 -19.38
C ARG A 58 0.45 -2.17 -20.35
N TRP A 59 1.22 -2.85 -21.17
CA TRP A 59 2.07 -2.19 -22.16
C TRP A 59 1.27 -1.50 -23.28
N SER A 60 0.15 -2.10 -23.71
CA SER A 60 -0.72 -1.55 -24.76
C SER A 60 -1.62 -0.39 -24.29
N THR A 61 -1.80 -0.22 -22.97
CA THR A 61 -2.67 0.80 -22.36
C THR A 61 -1.91 1.72 -21.40
N PRO A 62 -0.95 2.54 -21.88
CA PRO A 62 -0.10 3.38 -21.03
C PRO A 62 -0.85 4.52 -20.32
N THR A 63 -2.09 4.79 -20.71
CA THR A 63 -2.95 5.81 -20.09
C THR A 63 -3.66 5.34 -18.84
N ILE A 64 -3.66 4.04 -18.56
CA ILE A 64 -4.29 3.46 -17.35
C ILE A 64 -3.21 3.26 -16.30
N GLU A 65 -3.42 3.84 -15.13
CA GLU A 65 -2.54 3.62 -13.98
C GLU A 65 -2.83 2.25 -13.36
N PHE A 66 -1.93 1.31 -13.55
CA PHE A 66 -2.02 -0.02 -12.98
C PHE A 66 -1.42 -0.04 -11.58
N GLN A 67 -2.25 -0.34 -10.59
CA GLN A 67 -1.75 -0.58 -9.24
C GLN A 67 -1.04 -1.93 -9.18
N ALA A 68 0.16 -1.94 -8.59
CA ALA A 68 0.86 -3.20 -8.34
C ALA A 68 0.06 -4.09 -7.38
N PRO A 69 0.07 -5.42 -7.59
CA PRO A 69 -0.59 -6.35 -6.67
C PRO A 69 0.04 -6.19 -5.27
N LYS A 70 -0.81 -5.97 -4.29
CA LYS A 70 -0.38 -5.85 -2.89
C LYS A 70 -0.19 -7.25 -2.30
N PRO A 71 0.91 -7.51 -1.58
CA PRO A 71 1.20 -8.84 -1.03
C PRO A 71 0.24 -9.22 0.13
N PHE A 72 -0.41 -8.24 0.74
CA PHE A 72 -1.38 -8.41 1.82
C PHE A 72 -2.37 -7.25 1.84
N SER A 73 -3.44 -7.42 2.62
CA SER A 73 -4.38 -6.35 2.97
C SER A 73 -4.46 -6.20 4.48
N LEU A 74 -4.65 -4.97 4.93
CA LEU A 74 -4.84 -4.65 6.35
C LEU A 74 -6.30 -4.35 6.60
N THR A 75 -6.87 -4.98 7.62
CA THR A 75 -8.25 -4.80 8.03
C THR A 75 -8.31 -4.50 9.52
N SER A 76 -8.99 -3.45 9.90
CA SER A 76 -9.27 -3.18 11.31
C SER A 76 -10.33 -4.16 11.83
N ILE A 77 -10.01 -4.85 12.91
CA ILE A 77 -10.99 -5.70 13.63
C ILE A 77 -11.83 -4.84 14.56
N SER A 78 -11.21 -3.80 15.14
CA SER A 78 -11.88 -2.92 16.10
C SER A 78 -12.94 -2.03 15.46
N GLY A 79 -12.75 -1.64 14.18
CA GLY A 79 -13.65 -0.72 13.49
C GLY A 79 -13.79 0.63 14.20
N ASP A 80 -14.95 1.26 14.07
CA ASP A 80 -15.26 2.48 14.81
C ASP A 80 -15.45 2.16 16.30
N ILE A 81 -14.78 2.91 17.18
CA ILE A 81 -14.85 2.72 18.63
C ILE A 81 -15.30 3.99 19.34
N HIS A 82 -16.01 3.81 20.44
CA HIS A 82 -16.51 4.88 21.30
C HIS A 82 -15.88 4.74 22.68
N ILE A 83 -15.23 5.80 23.16
CA ILE A 83 -14.58 5.84 24.47
C ILE A 83 -14.96 7.14 25.22
N LEU A 84 -14.75 7.16 26.51
CA LEU A 84 -14.87 8.37 27.32
C LEU A 84 -13.55 9.13 27.33
N GLY A 85 -13.62 10.45 27.40
CA GLY A 85 -12.44 11.31 27.48
C GLY A 85 -11.51 10.90 28.60
N GLY A 86 -10.21 10.76 28.28
CA GLY A 86 -9.19 10.28 29.21
C GLY A 86 -9.11 8.76 29.36
N GLU A 87 -9.82 8.00 28.53
CA GLU A 87 -9.66 6.55 28.50
C GLU A 87 -8.60 6.13 27.46
N LYS A 88 -7.97 4.98 27.74
CA LYS A 88 -7.06 4.32 26.81
C LYS A 88 -7.86 3.48 25.81
N ALA A 89 -7.43 3.47 24.57
CA ALA A 89 -8.04 2.66 23.54
C ALA A 89 -7.11 1.52 23.11
N GLU A 90 -7.68 0.38 22.75
CA GLU A 90 -6.99 -0.75 22.16
C GLU A 90 -7.50 -0.99 20.75
N ILE A 91 -6.59 -0.99 19.76
CA ILE A 91 -6.90 -1.24 18.36
C ILE A 91 -6.26 -2.53 17.92
N LYS A 92 -7.03 -3.36 17.22
CA LYS A 92 -6.58 -4.63 16.65
C LYS A 92 -6.67 -4.57 15.13
N ILE A 93 -5.57 -4.87 14.48
CA ILE A 93 -5.44 -4.93 13.01
C ILE A 93 -5.08 -6.35 12.61
N LEU A 94 -5.73 -6.86 11.57
CA LEU A 94 -5.45 -8.14 10.95
C LEU A 94 -4.80 -7.92 9.58
N ALA A 95 -3.71 -8.63 9.31
CA ALA A 95 -3.14 -8.73 7.96
C ALA A 95 -3.62 -10.02 7.29
N ASN A 96 -4.27 -9.89 6.12
CA ASN A 96 -4.70 -11.00 5.29
C ASN A 96 -3.74 -11.18 4.11
N GLY A 97 -3.18 -12.37 3.94
CA GLY A 97 -2.14 -12.68 2.95
C GLY A 97 -0.77 -12.73 3.59
N GLY A 98 0.19 -12.00 3.04
CA GLY A 98 1.53 -11.85 3.63
C GLY A 98 1.44 -11.19 5.01
N LYS A 99 2.40 -11.51 5.87
CA LYS A 99 2.44 -10.98 7.25
C LYS A 99 3.64 -10.06 7.38
N PRO A 100 3.45 -8.73 7.40
CA PRO A 100 4.55 -7.79 7.62
C PRO A 100 5.08 -7.91 9.06
N ASP A 101 6.38 -7.74 9.25
CA ASP A 101 6.99 -7.82 10.59
C ASP A 101 6.51 -6.69 11.50
N THR A 102 6.32 -5.50 10.93
CA THR A 102 5.87 -4.32 11.66
C THR A 102 4.73 -3.63 10.94
N VAL A 103 3.76 -3.14 11.71
CA VAL A 103 2.67 -2.30 11.23
C VAL A 103 2.70 -0.99 11.99
N SER A 104 2.48 0.11 11.29
CA SER A 104 2.32 1.44 11.88
C SER A 104 0.85 1.84 11.91
N LEU A 105 0.39 2.34 13.03
CA LEU A 105 -0.93 2.95 13.19
C LEU A 105 -0.76 4.47 13.15
N GLN A 106 -1.43 5.12 12.22
CA GLN A 106 -1.47 6.57 12.11
C GLN A 106 -2.78 7.09 12.68
N LEU A 107 -2.70 7.97 13.67
CA LEU A 107 -3.82 8.68 14.26
C LEU A 107 -3.78 10.14 13.82
N THR A 108 -4.88 10.60 13.26
CA THR A 108 -5.04 11.99 12.82
C THR A 108 -6.26 12.59 13.51
N PRO A 109 -6.15 13.73 14.21
CA PRO A 109 -7.30 14.39 14.81
C PRO A 109 -8.36 14.71 13.76
N SER A 110 -9.64 14.44 14.08
CA SER A 110 -10.74 14.58 13.10
C SER A 110 -11.12 16.03 12.80
N GLN A 111 -10.86 16.95 13.75
CA GLN A 111 -11.31 18.35 13.69
C GLN A 111 -10.32 19.33 13.05
N ILE A 112 -9.23 18.84 12.39
CA ILE A 112 -8.17 19.72 11.88
C ILE A 112 -8.27 19.90 10.38
N SER A 113 -7.97 21.11 9.90
CA SER A 113 -7.89 21.47 8.49
C SER A 113 -6.85 20.62 7.73
N THR A 114 -7.10 20.36 6.46
CA THR A 114 -6.30 19.46 5.63
C THR A 114 -4.81 19.82 5.57
N GLN A 115 -4.46 21.10 5.79
CA GLN A 115 -3.08 21.59 5.74
C GLN A 115 -2.25 21.29 7.00
N GLU A 116 -2.88 21.07 8.15
CA GLU A 116 -2.21 20.81 9.43
C GLU A 116 -2.19 19.31 9.80
N ARG A 117 -2.88 18.47 9.05
CA ARG A 117 -3.02 17.03 9.34
C ARG A 117 -1.68 16.29 9.43
N ASP A 118 -0.75 16.57 8.53
CA ASP A 118 0.53 15.85 8.47
C ASP A 118 1.45 16.17 9.66
N SER A 119 1.34 17.37 10.24
CA SER A 119 2.16 17.78 11.40
C SER A 119 1.65 17.26 12.74
N LEU A 120 0.39 16.86 12.82
CA LEU A 120 -0.26 16.39 14.06
C LEU A 120 -0.60 14.90 14.05
N THR A 121 -0.15 14.17 13.04
CA THR A 121 -0.36 12.71 12.94
C THR A 121 0.56 11.98 13.93
N LEU A 122 -0.04 11.27 14.89
CA LEU A 122 0.68 10.40 15.80
C LEU A 122 0.89 9.04 15.15
N THR A 123 2.09 8.49 15.25
CA THR A 123 2.42 7.18 14.67
C THR A 123 2.87 6.22 15.76
N PHE A 124 2.19 5.08 15.85
CA PHE A 124 2.51 3.99 16.75
C PHE A 124 2.99 2.79 15.95
N LEU A 125 4.03 2.11 16.43
CA LEU A 125 4.58 0.92 15.80
C LEU A 125 4.30 -0.30 16.67
N THR A 126 3.91 -1.41 16.06
CA THR A 126 3.79 -2.69 16.74
C THR A 126 4.28 -3.84 15.86
N VAL A 127 4.66 -4.92 16.50
CA VAL A 127 5.02 -6.18 15.86
C VAL A 127 3.85 -7.16 15.96
N GLN A 128 3.91 -8.21 15.14
CA GLN A 128 2.89 -9.24 15.12
C GLN A 128 2.81 -9.98 16.45
N ASP A 129 1.60 -10.23 16.95
CA ASP A 129 1.30 -11.16 18.04
C ASP A 129 1.37 -12.62 17.56
N THR A 130 1.45 -13.56 18.49
CA THR A 130 1.47 -15.02 18.24
C THR A 130 0.29 -15.53 17.40
N MET A 131 -0.84 -14.82 17.41
CA MET A 131 -2.04 -15.13 16.63
C MET A 131 -2.09 -14.44 15.24
N GLY A 132 -1.08 -13.66 14.88
CA GLY A 132 -1.06 -12.96 13.60
C GLY A 132 -1.80 -11.63 13.56
N ASN A 133 -2.19 -11.10 14.72
CA ASN A 133 -2.80 -9.80 14.87
C ASN A 133 -1.77 -8.76 15.32
N TYR A 134 -2.07 -7.51 15.04
CA TYR A 134 -1.28 -6.35 15.48
C TYR A 134 -2.12 -5.58 16.48
N ARG A 135 -1.62 -5.50 17.71
CA ARG A 135 -2.29 -4.82 18.82
C ARG A 135 -1.61 -3.49 19.09
N PHE A 136 -2.42 -2.43 19.16
CA PHE A 136 -1.97 -1.08 19.50
C PHE A 136 -2.67 -0.63 20.76
N GLU A 137 -1.89 -0.28 21.77
CA GLU A 137 -2.37 0.37 22.99
C GLU A 137 -2.15 1.87 22.85
N LEU A 138 -3.24 2.61 22.81
CA LEU A 138 -3.20 4.06 22.69
C LEU A 138 -3.23 4.73 24.07
N PRO A 139 -2.58 5.89 24.20
CA PRO A 139 -2.63 6.70 25.41
C PRO A 139 -4.07 7.21 25.66
N GLU A 140 -4.24 7.95 26.73
CA GLU A 140 -5.47 8.67 27.02
C GLU A 140 -5.81 9.66 25.91
N LEU A 141 -7.03 9.57 25.36
CA LEU A 141 -7.51 10.41 24.28
C LEU A 141 -8.60 11.34 24.78
N PHE A 142 -8.59 12.60 24.29
CA PHE A 142 -9.51 13.65 24.71
C PHE A 142 -10.27 14.30 23.56
N GLN A 143 -10.06 13.82 22.32
CA GLN A 143 -10.74 14.30 21.12
C GLN A 143 -10.90 13.19 20.12
N ASP A 144 -11.75 13.39 19.11
CA ASP A 144 -11.96 12.41 18.06
C ASP A 144 -10.73 12.27 17.15
N TYR A 145 -10.42 11.01 16.80
CA TYR A 145 -9.32 10.68 15.89
C TYR A 145 -9.80 9.78 14.77
N SER A 146 -9.35 10.04 13.56
CA SER A 146 -9.37 9.06 12.49
C SER A 146 -8.08 8.25 12.55
N TYR A 147 -8.16 6.93 12.42
CA TYR A 147 -6.99 6.07 12.43
C TYR A 147 -6.94 5.15 11.22
N LYS A 148 -5.75 4.81 10.77
CA LYS A 148 -5.48 3.83 9.73
C LYS A 148 -4.19 3.09 10.02
N ALA A 149 -4.16 1.80 9.71
CA ALA A 149 -2.95 1.01 9.74
C ALA A 149 -2.21 1.16 8.41
N VAL A 150 -0.89 1.31 8.47
CA VAL A 150 -0.03 1.54 7.30
C VAL A 150 1.22 0.69 7.39
N VAL A 151 1.59 0.08 6.28
CA VAL A 151 2.88 -0.58 6.08
C VAL A 151 3.51 -0.02 4.82
N ASN A 152 4.75 0.43 4.93
CA ASN A 152 5.54 0.89 3.79
C ASN A 152 6.42 -0.27 3.31
N ALA A 153 6.69 -0.31 2.01
CA ALA A 153 7.66 -1.22 1.44
C ALA A 153 9.04 -0.98 2.07
N GLU A 154 9.74 -2.05 2.40
CA GLU A 154 11.08 -1.98 2.98
C GLU A 154 12.11 -1.64 1.92
N TYR A 155 11.96 -2.18 0.70
CA TYR A 155 12.91 -2.03 -0.38
C TYR A 155 12.32 -1.26 -1.56
N PHE A 156 13.15 -0.43 -2.20
CA PHE A 156 12.73 0.41 -3.35
C PHE A 156 12.38 -0.38 -4.61
N TRP A 157 12.81 -1.65 -4.71
CA TRP A 157 12.50 -2.55 -5.83
C TRP A 157 11.21 -3.33 -5.67
N GLU A 158 10.53 -3.20 -4.52
CA GLU A 158 9.22 -3.80 -4.34
C GLU A 158 8.19 -3.13 -5.26
N ALA A 159 7.34 -3.95 -5.88
CA ALA A 159 6.34 -3.46 -6.83
C ALA A 159 5.29 -2.56 -6.17
N TRP A 160 5.05 -2.76 -4.86
CA TRP A 160 4.15 -1.93 -4.04
C TRP A 160 4.97 -0.94 -3.20
N ARG A 161 4.40 0.20 -2.89
CA ARG A 161 5.05 1.21 -2.04
C ARG A 161 4.45 1.27 -0.65
N GLN A 162 3.14 1.17 -0.56
CA GLN A 162 2.40 1.30 0.69
C GLN A 162 1.12 0.48 0.64
N VAL A 163 0.82 -0.19 1.75
CA VAL A 163 -0.47 -0.82 2.01
C VAL A 163 -1.09 -0.12 3.21
N ALA A 164 -2.31 0.38 3.06
CA ALA A 164 -3.05 1.02 4.14
C ALA A 164 -4.40 0.33 4.32
N SER A 165 -4.90 0.29 5.56
CA SER A 165 -6.27 -0.11 5.85
C SER A 165 -7.26 0.98 5.44
N VAL A 166 -8.55 0.64 5.42
CA VAL A 166 -9.61 1.65 5.42
C VAL A 166 -9.49 2.46 6.71
N PRO A 167 -9.67 3.79 6.68
CA PRO A 167 -9.67 4.59 7.89
C PRO A 167 -10.95 4.34 8.69
N ASP A 168 -10.80 4.19 10.00
CA ASP A 168 -11.89 4.11 10.99
C ASP A 168 -11.77 5.27 11.97
N THR A 169 -12.77 5.45 12.84
CA THR A 169 -12.85 6.59 13.75
C THR A 169 -12.91 6.17 15.21
N ILE A 170 -12.19 6.90 16.06
CA ILE A 170 -12.32 6.86 17.50
C ILE A 170 -13.17 8.05 17.92
N PHE A 171 -14.37 7.81 18.41
CA PHE A 171 -15.26 8.82 18.95
C PHE A 171 -15.01 8.97 20.45
N VAL A 172 -14.69 10.17 20.89
CA VAL A 172 -14.42 10.49 22.29
C VAL A 172 -15.57 11.33 22.83
N THR A 173 -16.30 10.77 23.79
CA THR A 173 -17.37 11.49 24.46
C THR A 173 -16.83 12.13 25.73
N ASP A 174 -17.08 13.41 25.91
CA ASP A 174 -16.67 14.13 27.11
C ASP A 174 -17.31 13.52 28.36
N ARG A 175 -16.51 13.40 29.41
CA ARG A 175 -17.05 12.99 30.73
C ARG A 175 -17.89 14.13 31.28
N PRO A 176 -19.13 13.85 31.74
CA PRO A 176 -19.88 14.85 32.44
C PRO A 176 -19.14 15.24 33.73
N PHE A 177 -18.95 16.53 33.95
CA PHE A 177 -18.42 17.03 35.19
C PHE A 177 -19.45 17.99 35.81
N PHE A 178 -19.47 18.02 37.14
CA PHE A 178 -20.27 18.96 37.86
C PHE A 178 -19.43 20.20 38.15
N GLU A 179 -19.81 21.32 37.59
CA GLU A 179 -19.13 22.61 37.84
C GLU A 179 -19.41 23.07 39.25
N SER A 180 -20.65 22.90 39.70
CA SER A 180 -21.06 23.17 41.06
C SER A 180 -22.31 22.39 41.45
N PHE A 181 -22.49 22.10 42.70
CA PHE A 181 -23.76 21.57 43.22
C PHE A 181 -24.12 22.28 44.50
N LEU A 182 -25.38 22.60 44.64
CA LEU A 182 -25.96 23.21 45.83
C LEU A 182 -26.71 22.18 46.61
N ILE A 183 -26.28 21.92 47.83
CA ILE A 183 -27.01 21.05 48.77
C ILE A 183 -27.80 21.94 49.69
N THR A 184 -29.13 21.86 49.63
CA THR A 184 -30.03 22.51 50.56
C THR A 184 -30.56 21.50 51.57
N VAL A 185 -30.13 21.64 52.78
CA VAL A 185 -30.63 20.79 53.89
C VAL A 185 -31.88 21.45 54.50
N VAL A 186 -33.00 20.79 54.34
CA VAL A 186 -34.26 21.24 54.96
C VAL A 186 -34.55 20.36 56.19
N PRO A 187 -34.22 20.85 57.37
CA PRO A 187 -34.48 20.07 58.57
C PRO A 187 -35.98 19.96 58.86
N PRO A 188 -36.44 18.88 59.46
CA PRO A 188 -37.86 18.72 59.85
C PRO A 188 -38.28 19.82 60.83
N LYS A 189 -39.52 20.29 60.75
CA LYS A 189 -40.05 21.40 61.57
C LYS A 189 -39.88 21.23 63.08
N TYR A 190 -39.84 19.99 63.58
CA TYR A 190 -39.64 19.70 64.97
C TYR A 190 -38.20 19.89 65.47
N SER A 191 -37.24 20.00 64.59
CA SER A 191 -35.83 20.10 64.96
C SER A 191 -35.42 21.50 65.43
N GLY A 192 -36.23 22.53 65.14
CA GLY A 192 -35.90 23.94 65.47
C GLY A 192 -34.67 24.49 64.72
N LEU A 193 -34.12 23.74 63.70
CA LEU A 193 -32.96 24.17 62.93
C LEU A 193 -33.42 25.00 61.74
N SER A 194 -32.62 25.99 61.34
CA SER A 194 -32.84 26.76 60.13
C SER A 194 -32.32 25.98 58.89
N THR A 195 -32.88 26.31 57.73
CA THR A 195 -32.40 25.77 56.47
C THR A 195 -31.06 26.43 56.14
N GLU A 196 -29.99 25.64 55.98
CA GLU A 196 -28.68 26.11 55.58
C GLU A 196 -28.39 25.60 54.16
N SER A 197 -27.84 26.48 53.30
CA SER A 197 -27.31 26.13 51.95
C SER A 197 -25.81 26.30 51.98
N GLN A 198 -25.09 25.27 51.56
CA GLN A 198 -23.65 25.26 51.33
C GLN A 198 -23.36 24.96 49.85
#